data_92ce3353c55450f16f3c0ad78579317a
#
_entry.id   92ce3353c55450f16f3c0ad78579317a
#
_cell.length_a   1.000
_cell.length_b   1.000
_cell.length_c   1.000
_cell.angle_alpha   90.00
_cell.angle_beta   90.00
_cell.angle_gamma   90.00
#
_symmetry.space_group_name_H-M   'P 1'
#
loop_
_entity.id
_entity.type
_entity.pdbx_description
1 polymer ?
#
loop_
_entity_poly.entity_id
_entity_poly.type
_entity_poly.pdbx_seq_one_letter_code
_entity_poly.pdbx_strand_id
1 'polypeptide(L)'
;ALGYAFDFEWSNQNLFYGQYRRSASYYTNSEMASSGLTSEAELKYLEPLKDQLPPGVFTTEFQVPISDGSGNLRSQLRQAGALLSAAGWKVDANSRKRVNSAGESFSFEILLVSPAFERIVLPFKKNLERLGIGMSVRVVDPSQYVNRLRSFDFDMVVTVIGQSLSPGNEQREFWHSESADLEGSRNLMGIRNPAVDQLVESLIAAPNRQELIIRTKALDRALLWNYYLIPH
;
A
#
# COMPACT_ATOMS: atom_id res chain seq x y z
N ALA A 1 7.44 -5.91 -2.92
CA ALA A 1 8.88 -5.63 -3.08
C ALA A 1 9.24 -4.25 -2.56
N LEU A 2 8.60 -3.17 -3.05
CA LEU A 2 8.95 -1.78 -2.71
C LEU A 2 8.90 -1.49 -1.20
N GLY A 3 7.96 -2.06 -0.47
CA GLY A 3 7.84 -1.88 0.99
C GLY A 3 9.08 -2.31 1.78
N TYR A 4 9.89 -3.24 1.26
CA TYR A 4 11.17 -3.64 1.85
C TYR A 4 12.29 -2.61 1.66
N ALA A 5 12.13 -1.67 0.73
CA ALA A 5 13.09 -0.59 0.51
C ALA A 5 12.80 0.65 1.39
N PHE A 6 11.59 0.71 1.99
CA PHE A 6 11.21 1.79 2.89
C PHE A 6 11.59 1.45 4.34
N ASP A 7 12.60 2.13 4.86
CA ASP A 7 13.10 1.95 6.23
C ASP A 7 12.33 2.85 7.19
N PHE A 8 11.18 2.36 7.67
CA PHE A 8 10.35 3.10 8.61
C PHE A 8 11.07 3.29 9.94
N GLU A 9 11.70 2.25 10.47
CA GLU A 9 12.34 2.26 11.78
C GLU A 9 13.48 3.29 11.83
N TRP A 10 14.32 3.34 10.79
CA TRP A 10 15.35 4.36 10.67
C TRP A 10 14.74 5.77 10.57
N SER A 11 13.73 5.94 9.73
CA SER A 11 13.03 7.22 9.58
C SER A 11 12.40 7.67 10.89
N ASN A 12 11.76 6.77 11.62
CA ASN A 12 11.14 7.05 12.91
C ASN A 12 12.19 7.49 13.95
N GLN A 13 13.30 6.78 14.05
CA GLN A 13 14.36 7.11 15.01
C GLN A 13 15.06 8.43 14.67
N ASN A 14 15.42 8.64 13.39
CA ASN A 14 16.31 9.74 13.01
C ASN A 14 15.56 11.03 12.60
N LEU A 15 14.31 10.92 12.12
CA LEU A 15 13.55 12.06 11.65
C LEU A 15 12.37 12.41 12.58
N PHE A 16 11.87 11.45 13.35
CA PHE A 16 10.66 11.60 14.16
C PHE A 16 10.87 11.25 15.64
N TYR A 17 12.12 11.07 16.09
CA TYR A 17 12.47 10.85 17.49
C TYR A 17 11.76 9.64 18.13
N GLY A 18 11.44 8.62 17.37
CA GLY A 18 10.73 7.43 17.85
C GLY A 18 9.25 7.63 18.21
N GLN A 19 8.64 8.74 17.77
CA GLN A 19 7.28 9.10 18.20
C GLN A 19 6.16 8.42 17.41
N TYR A 20 6.47 7.76 16.30
CA TYR A 20 5.48 7.11 15.46
C TYR A 20 5.50 5.59 15.61
N ARG A 21 4.35 4.99 15.33
CA ARG A 21 4.19 3.56 15.18
C ARG A 21 3.72 3.28 13.76
N ARG A 22 4.41 2.35 13.08
CA ARG A 22 4.05 1.97 11.72
C ARG A 22 2.65 1.39 11.65
N SER A 23 1.85 1.86 10.71
CA SER A 23 0.52 1.32 10.46
C SER A 23 0.62 -0.09 9.88
N ALA A 24 -0.24 -1.00 10.34
CA ALA A 24 -0.32 -2.38 9.87
C ALA A 24 -1.73 -2.74 9.36
N SER A 25 -2.62 -1.75 9.27
CA SER A 25 -4.01 -1.88 8.83
C SER A 25 -4.50 -0.54 8.28
N TYR A 26 -5.43 -0.56 7.35
CA TYR A 26 -6.14 0.64 6.90
C TYR A 26 -7.02 1.23 8.01
N TYR A 27 -7.39 0.42 9.01
CA TYR A 27 -8.20 0.79 10.17
C TYR A 27 -7.38 0.79 11.47
N THR A 28 -6.08 1.07 11.39
CA THR A 28 -5.17 1.13 12.55
C THR A 28 -5.79 1.96 13.69
N ASN A 29 -5.55 1.54 14.94
CA ASN A 29 -6.10 2.14 16.16
C ASN A 29 -7.62 1.99 16.33
N SER A 30 -8.25 1.03 15.65
CA SER A 30 -9.65 0.71 15.82
C SER A 30 -9.89 -0.78 16.00
N GLU A 31 -11.06 -1.15 16.52
CA GLU A 31 -11.49 -2.55 16.61
C GLU A 31 -11.74 -3.21 15.23
N MET A 32 -11.72 -2.41 14.16
CA MET A 32 -11.90 -2.85 12.78
C MET A 32 -10.60 -3.27 12.10
N ALA A 33 -9.44 -2.99 12.72
CA ALA A 33 -8.16 -3.45 12.22
C ALA A 33 -8.08 -4.98 12.24
N SER A 34 -7.71 -5.58 11.11
CA SER A 34 -7.39 -7.01 11.06
C SER A 34 -6.04 -7.28 11.73
N SER A 35 -5.92 -8.42 12.38
CA SER A 35 -4.68 -8.88 13.05
C SER A 35 -4.66 -10.39 13.16
N GLY A 36 -3.48 -10.98 13.35
CA GLY A 36 -3.30 -12.42 13.46
C GLY A 36 -3.74 -13.17 12.19
N LEU A 37 -4.08 -14.44 12.33
CA LEU A 37 -4.67 -15.24 11.25
C LEU A 37 -6.14 -14.87 11.03
N THR A 38 -6.65 -15.16 9.85
CA THR A 38 -8.05 -14.95 9.50
C THR A 38 -8.96 -15.80 10.41
N SER A 39 -9.89 -15.16 11.09
CA SER A 39 -10.85 -15.82 11.98
C SER A 39 -11.97 -16.53 11.19
N GLU A 40 -12.65 -17.50 11.82
CA GLU A 40 -13.81 -18.18 11.21
C GLU A 40 -14.92 -17.21 10.80
N ALA A 41 -15.12 -16.14 11.58
CA ALA A 41 -16.11 -15.12 11.26
C ALA A 41 -15.76 -14.34 10.01
N GLU A 42 -14.48 -14.02 9.81
CA GLU A 42 -13.98 -13.34 8.59
C GLU A 42 -14.00 -14.29 7.39
N LEU A 43 -13.68 -15.59 7.57
CA LEU A 43 -13.70 -16.61 6.52
C LEU A 43 -15.06 -16.72 5.85
N LYS A 44 -16.16 -16.52 6.58
CA LYS A 44 -17.52 -16.49 6.03
C LYS A 44 -17.64 -15.54 4.82
N TYR A 45 -16.90 -14.43 4.82
CA TYR A 45 -16.91 -13.41 3.76
C TYR A 45 -15.77 -13.57 2.76
N LEU A 46 -14.67 -14.18 3.18
CA LEU A 46 -13.47 -14.32 2.35
C LEU A 46 -13.42 -15.63 1.55
N GLU A 47 -13.91 -16.75 2.12
CA GLU A 47 -13.84 -18.05 1.46
C GLU A 47 -14.58 -18.10 0.12
N PRO A 48 -15.76 -17.45 -0.07
CA PRO A 48 -16.40 -17.38 -1.37
C PRO A 48 -15.59 -16.64 -2.45
N LEU A 49 -14.57 -15.86 -2.03
CA LEU A 49 -13.72 -15.02 -2.90
C LEU A 49 -12.30 -15.58 -3.03
N LYS A 50 -12.06 -16.80 -2.56
CA LYS A 50 -10.73 -17.40 -2.42
C LYS A 50 -9.91 -17.39 -3.70
N ASP A 51 -10.54 -17.69 -4.83
CA ASP A 51 -9.87 -17.74 -6.14
C ASP A 51 -9.48 -16.36 -6.68
N GLN A 52 -10.00 -15.28 -6.08
CA GLN A 52 -9.77 -13.89 -6.48
C GLN A 52 -8.86 -13.14 -5.49
N LEU A 53 -8.52 -13.77 -4.37
CA LEU A 53 -7.71 -13.17 -3.31
C LEU A 53 -6.33 -13.86 -3.19
N PRO A 54 -5.29 -13.12 -2.79
CA PRO A 54 -3.99 -13.72 -2.54
C PRO A 54 -4.07 -14.85 -1.48
N PRO A 55 -3.41 -16.00 -1.67
CA PRO A 55 -3.46 -17.12 -0.72
C PRO A 55 -3.06 -16.76 0.71
N GLY A 56 -2.18 -15.74 0.86
CA GLY A 56 -1.74 -15.25 2.16
C GLY A 56 -2.89 -14.76 3.06
N VAL A 57 -4.00 -14.29 2.48
CA VAL A 57 -5.21 -13.92 3.23
C VAL A 57 -5.69 -15.06 4.14
N PHE A 58 -5.53 -16.29 3.70
CA PHE A 58 -6.08 -17.49 4.37
C PHE A 58 -5.07 -18.23 5.22
N THR A 59 -3.78 -18.03 5.01
CA THR A 59 -2.75 -18.93 5.53
C THR A 59 -1.72 -18.24 6.41
N THR A 60 -1.61 -16.93 6.36
CA THR A 60 -0.49 -16.20 6.97
C THR A 60 -0.96 -14.90 7.59
N GLU A 61 -0.42 -14.54 8.74
CA GLU A 61 -0.61 -13.21 9.30
C GLU A 61 0.08 -12.16 8.43
N PHE A 62 -0.63 -11.08 8.11
CA PHE A 62 -0.03 -9.95 7.37
C PHE A 62 0.96 -9.21 8.26
N GLN A 63 2.17 -9.03 7.77
CA GLN A 63 3.21 -8.28 8.45
C GLN A 63 3.88 -7.29 7.50
N VAL A 64 4.05 -6.06 7.98
CA VAL A 64 4.89 -5.07 7.31
C VAL A 64 6.37 -5.43 7.48
N PRO A 65 7.24 -5.16 6.50
CA PRO A 65 8.68 -5.34 6.68
C PRO A 65 9.20 -4.48 7.84
N ILE A 66 9.94 -5.07 8.76
CA ILE A 66 10.55 -4.39 9.91
C ILE A 66 12.07 -4.44 9.75
N SER A 67 12.75 -3.32 10.02
CA SER A 67 14.21 -3.21 10.10
C SER A 67 14.67 -3.04 11.56
N ASP A 68 15.98 -3.06 11.78
CA ASP A 68 16.58 -2.76 13.07
C ASP A 68 16.80 -1.24 13.32
N GLY A 69 16.41 -0.40 12.36
CA GLY A 69 16.60 1.05 12.42
C GLY A 69 18.02 1.54 12.19
N SER A 70 18.98 0.64 11.94
CA SER A 70 20.38 1.00 11.69
C SER A 70 20.63 1.64 10.33
N GLY A 71 19.66 1.61 9.41
CA GLY A 71 19.81 1.98 8.01
C GLY A 71 20.48 0.89 7.15
N ASN A 72 20.82 -0.26 7.73
CA ASN A 72 21.37 -1.39 7.00
C ASN A 72 20.26 -2.33 6.52
N LEU A 73 19.71 -2.09 5.34
CA LEU A 73 18.64 -2.89 4.72
C LEU A 73 19.14 -4.06 3.86
N ARG A 74 20.34 -4.58 4.08
CA ARG A 74 20.90 -5.62 3.19
C ARG A 74 20.00 -6.85 3.02
N SER A 75 19.41 -7.35 4.10
CA SER A 75 18.50 -8.51 4.08
C SER A 75 17.17 -8.17 3.39
N GLN A 76 16.57 -7.04 3.73
CA GLN A 76 15.34 -6.54 3.16
C GLN A 76 15.47 -6.29 1.65
N LEU A 77 16.55 -5.64 1.22
CA LEU A 77 16.83 -5.40 -0.20
C LEU A 77 17.11 -6.69 -0.97
N ARG A 78 17.72 -7.70 -0.34
CA ARG A 78 17.85 -9.03 -0.96
C ARG A 78 16.49 -9.67 -1.22
N GLN A 79 15.58 -9.61 -0.24
CA GLN A 79 14.22 -10.13 -0.37
C GLN A 79 13.43 -9.34 -1.41
N ALA A 80 13.49 -8.02 -1.40
CA ALA A 80 12.91 -7.17 -2.43
C ALA A 80 13.41 -7.55 -3.83
N GLY A 81 14.73 -7.77 -3.96
CA GLY A 81 15.37 -8.18 -5.21
C GLY A 81 14.86 -9.53 -5.73
N ALA A 82 14.66 -10.51 -4.83
CA ALA A 82 14.09 -11.80 -5.19
C ALA A 82 12.64 -11.68 -5.68
N LEU A 83 11.81 -10.91 -4.97
CA LEU A 83 10.43 -10.64 -5.36
C LEU A 83 10.32 -9.93 -6.71
N LEU A 84 11.18 -8.93 -6.96
CA LEU A 84 11.22 -8.24 -8.25
C LEU A 84 11.63 -9.19 -9.39
N SER A 85 12.61 -10.07 -9.14
CA SER A 85 13.03 -11.05 -10.13
C SER A 85 11.95 -12.08 -10.43
N ALA A 86 11.20 -12.54 -9.41
CA ALA A 86 10.05 -13.43 -9.57
C ALA A 86 8.91 -12.76 -10.35
N ALA A 87 8.76 -11.44 -10.21
CA ALA A 87 7.81 -10.62 -10.97
C ALA A 87 8.27 -10.27 -12.39
N GLY A 88 9.41 -10.82 -12.87
CA GLY A 88 9.91 -10.60 -14.22
C GLY A 88 10.86 -9.41 -14.39
N TRP A 89 11.12 -8.64 -13.33
CA TRP A 89 12.05 -7.53 -13.36
C TRP A 89 13.47 -7.99 -13.10
N LYS A 90 14.31 -8.07 -14.13
CA LYS A 90 15.70 -8.53 -14.03
C LYS A 90 16.69 -7.37 -14.05
N VAL A 91 17.84 -7.54 -13.43
CA VAL A 91 18.93 -6.54 -13.49
C VAL A 91 19.65 -6.69 -14.82
N ASP A 92 19.64 -5.63 -15.61
CA ASP A 92 20.44 -5.55 -16.83
C ASP A 92 21.95 -5.42 -16.50
N ALA A 93 22.77 -6.21 -17.14
CA ALA A 93 24.19 -6.32 -16.84
C ALA A 93 24.96 -5.03 -17.15
N ASN A 94 24.54 -4.28 -18.16
CA ASN A 94 25.25 -3.08 -18.62
C ASN A 94 24.82 -1.84 -17.83
N SER A 95 23.51 -1.60 -17.77
CA SER A 95 22.95 -0.40 -17.11
C SER A 95 22.82 -0.53 -15.58
N ARG A 96 22.87 -1.76 -15.06
CA ARG A 96 22.57 -2.09 -13.65
C ARG A 96 21.15 -1.72 -13.23
N LYS A 97 20.27 -1.37 -14.15
CA LYS A 97 18.86 -1.07 -13.90
C LYS A 97 18.02 -2.33 -13.96
N ARG A 98 16.88 -2.32 -13.27
CA ARG A 98 15.86 -3.33 -13.45
C ARG A 98 15.08 -3.09 -14.73
N VAL A 99 14.96 -4.13 -15.53
CA VAL A 99 14.21 -4.09 -16.79
C VAL A 99 13.20 -5.25 -16.85
N ASN A 100 12.09 -5.03 -17.53
CA ASN A 100 11.11 -6.07 -17.84
C ASN A 100 11.55 -6.89 -19.09
N SER A 101 10.72 -7.80 -19.55
CA SER A 101 10.97 -8.63 -20.74
C SER A 101 11.04 -7.82 -22.05
N ALA A 102 10.48 -6.61 -22.08
CA ALA A 102 10.55 -5.69 -23.22
C ALA A 102 11.79 -4.80 -23.20
N GLY A 103 12.65 -4.90 -22.15
CA GLY A 103 13.82 -4.06 -21.98
C GLY A 103 13.54 -2.68 -21.38
N GLU A 104 12.30 -2.43 -20.94
CA GLU A 104 11.91 -1.16 -20.32
C GLU A 104 12.41 -1.11 -18.87
N SER A 105 13.01 0.03 -18.50
CA SER A 105 13.51 0.23 -17.14
C SER A 105 12.39 0.45 -16.14
N PHE A 106 12.51 -0.14 -14.95
CA PHE A 106 11.61 0.17 -13.84
C PHE A 106 11.93 1.56 -13.29
N SER A 107 11.10 2.53 -13.63
CA SER A 107 11.20 3.91 -13.14
C SER A 107 9.82 4.51 -12.93
N PHE A 108 9.72 5.43 -11.97
CA PHE A 108 8.48 6.14 -11.66
C PHE A 108 8.76 7.49 -10.97
N GLU A 109 7.75 8.35 -10.90
CA GLU A 109 7.80 9.63 -10.21
C GLU A 109 6.98 9.57 -8.92
N ILE A 110 7.53 10.10 -7.81
CA ILE A 110 6.74 10.41 -6.62
C ILE A 110 6.38 11.89 -6.61
N LEU A 111 5.09 12.17 -6.50
CA LEU A 111 4.53 13.51 -6.42
C LEU A 111 4.37 13.95 -4.97
N LEU A 112 4.88 15.12 -4.63
CA LEU A 112 4.84 15.71 -3.29
C LEU A 112 4.22 17.10 -3.33
N VAL A 113 3.43 17.42 -2.29
CA VAL A 113 2.86 18.77 -2.09
C VAL A 113 3.79 19.68 -1.27
N SER A 114 4.78 19.10 -0.60
CA SER A 114 5.68 19.86 0.27
C SER A 114 7.10 19.31 0.22
N PRO A 115 8.13 20.15 0.15
CA PRO A 115 9.52 19.75 0.22
C PRO A 115 9.88 19.12 1.59
N ALA A 116 9.06 19.33 2.62
CA ALA A 116 9.28 18.70 3.93
C ALA A 116 9.27 17.17 3.88
N PHE A 117 8.58 16.57 2.90
CA PHE A 117 8.57 15.12 2.70
C PHE A 117 9.83 14.58 2.01
N GLU A 118 10.65 15.42 1.39
CA GLU A 118 11.88 14.96 0.72
C GLU A 118 12.82 14.23 1.68
N ARG A 119 12.94 14.69 2.94
CA ARG A 119 13.76 14.04 3.97
C ARG A 119 13.36 12.58 4.25
N ILE A 120 12.09 12.22 3.98
CA ILE A 120 11.56 10.86 4.14
C ILE A 120 11.73 10.07 2.84
N VAL A 121 11.47 10.72 1.71
CA VAL A 121 11.44 10.09 0.38
C VAL A 121 12.85 9.86 -0.18
N LEU A 122 13.81 10.74 0.07
CA LEU A 122 15.17 10.60 -0.46
C LEU A 122 15.93 9.35 0.07
N PRO A 123 15.84 8.96 1.35
CA PRO A 123 16.37 7.67 1.80
C PRO A 123 15.71 6.47 1.09
N PHE A 124 14.40 6.51 0.88
CA PHE A 124 13.68 5.49 0.12
C PHE A 124 14.17 5.41 -1.32
N LYS A 125 14.31 6.55 -2.00
CA LYS A 125 14.90 6.65 -3.35
C LYS A 125 16.27 5.98 -3.41
N LYS A 126 17.16 6.29 -2.46
CA LYS A 126 18.50 5.71 -2.39
C LYS A 126 18.46 4.17 -2.26
N ASN A 127 17.51 3.63 -1.51
CA ASN A 127 17.34 2.19 -1.39
C ASN A 127 16.78 1.55 -2.67
N LEU A 128 15.87 2.24 -3.38
CA LEU A 128 15.37 1.80 -4.69
C LEU A 128 16.47 1.79 -5.75
N GLU A 129 17.34 2.79 -5.76
CA GLU A 129 18.50 2.84 -6.67
C GLU A 129 19.44 1.64 -6.45
N ARG A 130 19.62 1.19 -5.21
CA ARG A 130 20.39 -0.04 -4.89
C ARG A 130 19.72 -1.31 -5.45
N LEU A 131 18.40 -1.28 -5.68
CA LEU A 131 17.67 -2.35 -6.35
C LEU A 131 17.68 -2.22 -7.87
N GLY A 132 18.23 -1.14 -8.42
CA GLY A 132 18.20 -0.83 -9.85
C GLY A 132 16.91 -0.17 -10.33
N ILE A 133 16.12 0.39 -9.41
CA ILE A 133 14.85 1.09 -9.70
C ILE A 133 15.11 2.60 -9.69
N GLY A 134 14.66 3.29 -10.75
CA GLY A 134 14.69 4.74 -10.85
C GLY A 134 13.49 5.38 -10.18
N MET A 135 13.70 6.38 -9.32
CA MET A 135 12.60 7.19 -8.78
C MET A 135 12.96 8.67 -8.90
N SER A 136 12.12 9.46 -9.57
CA SER A 136 12.19 10.92 -9.55
C SER A 136 11.28 11.47 -8.45
N VAL A 137 11.63 12.64 -7.92
CA VAL A 137 10.84 13.34 -6.90
C VAL A 137 10.38 14.66 -7.52
N ARG A 138 9.08 14.88 -7.53
CA ARG A 138 8.48 16.12 -8.01
C ARG A 138 7.70 16.81 -6.90
N VAL A 139 8.12 18.00 -6.53
CA VAL A 139 7.37 18.86 -5.61
C VAL A 139 6.58 19.87 -6.45
N VAL A 140 5.29 19.99 -6.17
CA VAL A 140 4.39 20.95 -6.83
C VAL A 140 3.64 21.77 -5.78
N ASP A 141 3.07 22.90 -6.20
CA ASP A 141 2.19 23.68 -5.33
C ASP A 141 0.88 22.94 -5.00
N PRO A 142 0.16 23.34 -3.91
CA PRO A 142 -1.05 22.65 -3.48
C PRO A 142 -2.16 22.57 -4.54
N SER A 143 -2.30 23.59 -5.40
CA SER A 143 -3.33 23.60 -6.44
C SER A 143 -3.03 22.59 -7.53
N GLN A 144 -1.80 22.54 -8.00
CA GLN A 144 -1.33 21.52 -8.96
C GLN A 144 -1.44 20.13 -8.36
N TYR A 145 -1.05 19.95 -7.08
CA TYR A 145 -1.14 18.67 -6.41
C TYR A 145 -2.57 18.13 -6.41
N VAL A 146 -3.54 18.95 -5.98
CA VAL A 146 -4.96 18.57 -5.96
C VAL A 146 -5.49 18.25 -7.36
N ASN A 147 -5.12 19.04 -8.36
CA ASN A 147 -5.55 18.79 -9.75
C ASN A 147 -5.00 17.48 -10.28
N ARG A 148 -3.72 17.19 -10.05
CA ARG A 148 -3.08 15.94 -10.46
C ARG A 148 -3.64 14.73 -9.73
N LEU A 149 -3.96 14.86 -8.44
CA LEU A 149 -4.67 13.79 -7.71
C LEU A 149 -6.04 13.50 -8.31
N ARG A 150 -6.82 14.53 -8.63
CA ARG A 150 -8.16 14.39 -9.22
C ARG A 150 -8.15 13.71 -10.59
N SER A 151 -7.17 14.01 -11.41
CA SER A 151 -6.99 13.44 -12.74
C SER A 151 -6.16 12.14 -12.75
N PHE A 152 -5.73 11.65 -11.57
CA PHE A 152 -4.83 10.50 -11.42
C PHE A 152 -3.50 10.62 -12.18
N ASP A 153 -3.02 11.86 -12.39
CA ASP A 153 -1.75 12.17 -13.06
C ASP A 153 -0.56 12.05 -12.10
N PHE A 154 -0.26 10.82 -11.68
CA PHE A 154 0.88 10.47 -10.83
C PHE A 154 1.17 8.96 -10.88
N ASP A 155 2.40 8.58 -10.57
CA ASP A 155 2.78 7.17 -10.36
C ASP A 155 2.73 6.80 -8.86
N MET A 156 3.20 7.69 -7.99
CA MET A 156 3.19 7.53 -6.54
C MET A 156 2.95 8.85 -5.84
N VAL A 157 2.19 8.82 -4.74
CA VAL A 157 1.91 10.00 -3.90
C VAL A 157 2.05 9.65 -2.42
N VAL A 158 2.25 10.66 -1.59
CA VAL A 158 2.11 10.54 -0.13
C VAL A 158 0.73 11.03 0.26
N THR A 159 -0.08 10.18 0.87
CA THR A 159 -1.45 10.54 1.25
C THR A 159 -1.83 9.96 2.61
N VAL A 160 -2.92 10.47 3.17
CA VAL A 160 -3.54 9.95 4.39
C VAL A 160 -4.91 9.38 4.02
N ILE A 161 -5.15 8.13 4.39
CA ILE A 161 -6.43 7.45 4.19
C ILE A 161 -7.14 7.41 5.56
N GLY A 162 -7.88 8.46 5.86
CA GLY A 162 -8.65 8.54 7.10
C GLY A 162 -9.88 7.62 7.03
N GLN A 163 -10.05 6.78 8.07
CA GLN A 163 -11.18 5.88 8.20
C GLN A 163 -12.02 6.23 9.43
N SER A 164 -13.33 6.10 9.30
CA SER A 164 -14.26 6.30 10.40
C SER A 164 -14.39 5.04 11.25
N LEU A 165 -14.86 5.19 12.49
CA LEU A 165 -15.25 4.06 13.35
C LEU A 165 -16.60 3.44 12.94
N SER A 166 -17.26 3.99 11.92
CA SER A 166 -18.50 3.48 11.34
C SER A 166 -18.43 3.59 9.82
N PRO A 167 -17.56 2.81 9.16
CA PRO A 167 -17.43 2.84 7.71
C PRO A 167 -18.75 2.40 7.04
N GLY A 168 -19.06 3.04 5.93
CA GLY A 168 -20.31 2.84 5.19
C GLY A 168 -20.14 3.13 3.70
N ASN A 169 -21.08 3.91 3.13
CA ASN A 169 -21.12 4.18 1.68
C ASN A 169 -19.87 4.84 1.11
N GLU A 170 -19.13 5.60 1.93
CA GLU A 170 -17.86 6.22 1.52
C GLU A 170 -16.80 5.20 1.12
N GLN A 171 -16.92 3.95 1.53
CA GLN A 171 -15.98 2.89 1.16
C GLN A 171 -15.99 2.59 -0.34
N ARG A 172 -17.10 2.88 -1.05
CA ARG A 172 -17.14 2.81 -2.51
C ARG A 172 -16.19 3.81 -3.16
N GLU A 173 -16.10 5.02 -2.60
CA GLU A 173 -15.19 6.04 -3.14
C GLU A 173 -13.71 5.68 -2.99
N PHE A 174 -13.36 4.91 -1.94
CA PHE A 174 -11.97 4.53 -1.67
C PHE A 174 -11.53 3.28 -2.43
N TRP A 175 -12.43 2.27 -2.56
CA TRP A 175 -12.01 0.92 -2.88
C TRP A 175 -12.74 0.26 -4.05
N HIS A 176 -13.96 0.72 -4.40
CA HIS A 176 -14.78 0.06 -5.41
C HIS A 176 -14.28 0.34 -6.82
N SER A 177 -14.36 -0.67 -7.70
CA SER A 177 -13.91 -0.58 -9.10
C SER A 177 -14.56 0.55 -9.88
N GLU A 178 -15.82 0.89 -9.59
CA GLU A 178 -16.55 1.99 -10.25
C GLU A 178 -15.91 3.37 -10.00
N SER A 179 -15.21 3.54 -8.87
CA SER A 179 -14.53 4.78 -8.53
C SER A 179 -13.14 4.91 -9.13
N ALA A 180 -12.59 3.85 -9.72
CA ALA A 180 -11.20 3.80 -10.17
C ALA A 180 -10.87 4.79 -11.30
N ASP A 181 -11.85 5.12 -12.16
CA ASP A 181 -11.70 6.09 -13.26
C ASP A 181 -12.52 7.37 -13.02
N LEU A 182 -13.22 7.46 -11.88
CA LEU A 182 -14.03 8.63 -11.57
C LEU A 182 -13.13 9.77 -11.09
N GLU A 183 -12.99 10.79 -11.92
CA GLU A 183 -12.18 11.96 -11.60
C GLU A 183 -12.59 12.57 -10.25
N GLY A 184 -11.60 12.79 -9.40
CA GLY A 184 -11.81 13.31 -8.05
C GLY A 184 -12.25 12.30 -7.01
N SER A 185 -12.39 11.02 -7.36
CA SER A 185 -12.63 9.96 -6.38
C SER A 185 -11.44 9.79 -5.44
N ARG A 186 -11.66 9.04 -4.36
CA ARG A 186 -10.61 8.72 -3.38
C ARG A 186 -9.89 7.40 -3.67
N ASN A 187 -10.25 6.70 -4.74
CA ASN A 187 -9.59 5.47 -5.17
C ASN A 187 -8.27 5.80 -5.89
N LEU A 188 -7.36 6.46 -5.17
CA LEU A 188 -6.07 6.92 -5.71
C LEU A 188 -5.16 5.76 -6.17
N MET A 189 -5.43 4.55 -5.73
CA MET A 189 -4.68 3.35 -6.11
C MET A 189 -5.23 2.68 -7.36
N GLY A 190 -6.33 3.19 -7.92
CA GLY A 190 -6.99 2.64 -9.11
C GLY A 190 -7.44 1.20 -8.91
N ILE A 191 -7.93 0.86 -7.71
CA ILE A 191 -8.35 -0.50 -7.37
C ILE A 191 -9.50 -0.93 -8.28
N ARG A 192 -9.29 -2.06 -8.96
CA ARG A 192 -10.27 -2.77 -9.78
C ARG A 192 -10.20 -4.25 -9.44
N ASN A 193 -10.89 -4.62 -8.38
CA ASN A 193 -10.87 -5.98 -7.87
C ASN A 193 -12.28 -6.42 -7.47
N PRO A 194 -12.91 -7.34 -8.22
CA PRO A 194 -14.27 -7.78 -7.92
C PRO A 194 -14.46 -8.37 -6.53
N ALA A 195 -13.40 -8.96 -5.93
CA ALA A 195 -13.48 -9.43 -4.55
C ALA A 195 -13.53 -8.26 -3.55
N VAL A 196 -12.77 -7.19 -3.81
CA VAL A 196 -12.84 -5.96 -2.99
C VAL A 196 -14.21 -5.31 -3.12
N ASP A 197 -14.78 -5.25 -4.33
CA ASP A 197 -16.11 -4.70 -4.58
C ASP A 197 -17.18 -5.43 -3.76
N GLN A 198 -17.17 -6.78 -3.77
CA GLN A 198 -18.09 -7.59 -2.98
C GLN A 198 -17.92 -7.38 -1.47
N LEU A 199 -16.69 -7.23 -0.99
CA LEU A 199 -16.41 -6.97 0.42
C LEU A 199 -16.89 -5.57 0.83
N VAL A 200 -16.75 -4.57 -0.03
CA VAL A 200 -17.28 -3.21 0.19
C VAL A 200 -18.81 -3.25 0.31
N GLU A 201 -19.50 -3.89 -0.65
CA GLU A 201 -20.95 -4.00 -0.61
C GLU A 201 -21.43 -4.80 0.62
N SER A 202 -20.73 -5.87 0.96
CA SER A 202 -21.00 -6.64 2.17
C SER A 202 -20.89 -5.77 3.43
N LEU A 203 -19.84 -4.97 3.55
CA LEU A 203 -19.62 -4.05 4.66
C LEU A 203 -20.76 -3.04 4.79
N ILE A 204 -21.15 -2.41 3.69
CA ILE A 204 -22.24 -1.41 3.65
C ILE A 204 -23.58 -2.03 4.10
N ALA A 205 -23.83 -3.28 3.72
CA ALA A 205 -25.03 -4.02 4.09
C ALA A 205 -24.98 -4.65 5.51
N ALA A 206 -24.01 -4.27 6.35
CA ALA A 206 -23.88 -4.84 7.70
C ALA A 206 -25.11 -4.49 8.57
N PRO A 207 -25.81 -5.49 9.15
CA PRO A 207 -27.05 -5.25 9.87
C PRO A 207 -26.86 -4.68 11.29
N ASN A 208 -25.66 -4.79 11.83
CA ASN A 208 -25.31 -4.36 13.19
C ASN A 208 -23.82 -4.14 13.34
N ARG A 209 -23.40 -3.60 14.49
CA ARG A 209 -22.00 -3.26 14.80
C ARG A 209 -21.06 -4.46 14.72
N GLN A 210 -21.46 -5.60 15.24
CA GLN A 210 -20.62 -6.79 15.26
C GLN A 210 -20.31 -7.28 13.83
N GLU A 211 -21.33 -7.36 12.99
CA GLU A 211 -21.18 -7.71 11.57
C GLU A 211 -20.35 -6.66 10.81
N LEU A 212 -20.53 -5.37 11.11
CA LEU A 212 -19.74 -4.31 10.54
C LEU A 212 -18.23 -4.50 10.83
N ILE A 213 -17.87 -4.80 12.07
CA ILE A 213 -16.48 -5.06 12.47
C ILE A 213 -15.90 -6.26 11.71
N ILE A 214 -16.63 -7.37 11.65
CA ILE A 214 -16.16 -8.60 10.97
C ILE A 214 -15.95 -8.35 9.48
N ARG A 215 -16.89 -7.70 8.82
CA ARG A 215 -16.83 -7.42 7.38
C ARG A 215 -15.76 -6.39 7.05
N THR A 216 -15.55 -5.40 7.92
CA THR A 216 -14.46 -4.44 7.78
C THR A 216 -13.09 -5.11 7.91
N LYS A 217 -12.92 -6.04 8.87
CA LYS A 217 -11.68 -6.84 8.98
C LYS A 217 -11.43 -7.70 7.75
N ALA A 218 -12.47 -8.30 7.19
CA ALA A 218 -12.34 -9.06 5.94
C ALA A 218 -11.88 -8.17 4.77
N LEU A 219 -12.46 -6.98 4.62
CA LEU A 219 -12.03 -5.99 3.64
C LEU A 219 -10.59 -5.53 3.88
N ASP A 220 -10.23 -5.19 5.12
CA ASP A 220 -8.88 -4.78 5.50
C ASP A 220 -7.83 -5.82 5.10
N ARG A 221 -8.09 -7.12 5.36
CA ARG A 221 -7.19 -8.21 4.92
C ARG A 221 -7.03 -8.25 3.42
N ALA A 222 -8.13 -8.17 2.67
CA ALA A 222 -8.07 -8.18 1.21
C ALA A 222 -7.24 -7.01 0.68
N LEU A 223 -7.40 -5.81 1.24
CA LEU A 223 -6.64 -4.63 0.86
C LEU A 223 -5.15 -4.75 1.21
N LEU A 224 -4.82 -5.23 2.41
CA LEU A 224 -3.44 -5.39 2.87
C LEU A 224 -2.66 -6.38 2.00
N TRP A 225 -3.23 -7.56 1.71
CA TRP A 225 -2.58 -8.60 0.92
C TRP A 225 -2.47 -8.29 -0.57
N ASN A 226 -3.17 -7.29 -1.06
CA ASN A 226 -2.99 -6.75 -2.41
C ASN A 226 -1.86 -5.69 -2.50
N TYR A 227 -1.32 -5.24 -1.36
CA TYR A 227 -0.17 -4.31 -1.32
C TYR A 227 -0.36 -3.01 -2.11
N TYR A 228 -1.56 -2.43 -2.09
CA TYR A 228 -1.86 -1.19 -2.81
C TYR A 228 -1.08 0.03 -2.30
N LEU A 229 -0.56 -0.01 -1.08
CA LEU A 229 0.24 1.06 -0.50
C LEU A 229 1.44 0.54 0.31
N ILE A 230 2.36 1.44 0.61
CA ILE A 230 3.45 1.22 1.56
C ILE A 230 3.07 1.96 2.85
N PRO A 231 2.66 1.25 3.91
CA PRO A 231 2.24 1.90 5.15
C PRO A 231 3.45 2.48 5.91
N HIS A 232 3.21 3.59 6.59
CA HIS A 232 4.19 4.26 7.44
C HIS A 232 3.52 4.98 8.63
#